data_b4c442a721d200c83a7a660aa6e3505b
#
_entry.id   b4c442a721d200c83a7a660aa6e3505b
#
_cell.length_a   1.000
_cell.length_b   1.000
_cell.length_c   1.000
_cell.angle_alpha   90.00
_cell.angle_beta   90.00
_cell.angle_gamma   90.00
#
_symmetry.space_group_name_H-M   'P 1'
#
loop_
_entity.id
_entity.type
_entity.pdbx_description
1 polymer ?
#
loop_
_entity_poly.entity_id
_entity_poly.type
_entity_poly.pdbx_seq_one_letter_code
_entity_poly.pdbx_strand_id
1 'polypeptide(L)'
;MTRESFYERQPERSYVQLALGGVYTNRQDKQDYQLIEFMDDMNQALFKKLSNQRNKVMSIHDFQNIVDTNNVTIKFDINEVSDNDWKKAHERYIAIKPLLNSTSITLDERASEVDVSARTLRRWRDAYLSANSIAALIDRKSGRRKGDNQLKPHVEKLIQDVINEHFLSIQRPTEESTIREVLKRCYELGIDKPGKNTIRRRISQISEKSYLRGRGFRKKAKQKFTPKPGMFPGADYPLSVIQIDHTPADIILVDDKHRKPIGRPYITLAIDVYSRMVTGYYISLDPPSVTSVGMCLSRSILPKTELLLEHGITGASWDVFGFPTKIHVDNGADFRAESLRKSCMFHGIELEFRPVARPEFGGHIERLIGNVMQKVHELPGTTFSNIKEKDTYDSEKNASMTLAEFEQWVLTYITKVYHETTHSGLETTPNEKWKIGIFGNDYEAGTGLPAIPSDPQTLTLDFMPSLERTIQRYGVKIDGLIYYDPCLNSFVNELEDKSSQKKTKFIFRQDPRDISYVWFFDPLIKSYFSVPLANQATPAMSLWEYKFLKKQVKEASGTVNDELIYRAWDDMKSIVSESQSATISERRKEQRRKSHVQSQEIYKPLKEQQSADSNTYQPNAVSDINDSGLDYFEDIE
;
A
#
# COMPACT_ATOMS: atom_id res chain seq x y z
N MET A 1 -13.02 -5.55 -21.35
CA MET A 1 -14.29 -4.84 -21.64
C MET A 1 -13.95 -3.39 -21.95
N THR A 2 -14.15 -2.98 -23.17
CA THR A 2 -13.82 -1.65 -23.68
C THR A 2 -14.84 -0.63 -23.23
N ARG A 3 -14.40 0.61 -23.01
CA ARG A 3 -15.20 1.74 -22.48
C ARG A 3 -16.46 2.08 -23.31
N GLU A 4 -16.61 1.53 -24.48
CA GLU A 4 -17.75 1.75 -25.37
C GLU A 4 -19.04 1.04 -24.93
N SER A 5 -18.96 -0.05 -24.15
CA SER A 5 -20.15 -0.81 -23.75
C SER A 5 -20.96 -0.19 -22.59
N PHE A 6 -20.44 0.82 -21.90
CA PHE A 6 -21.12 1.44 -20.75
C PHE A 6 -22.03 2.63 -21.12
N TYR A 7 -21.83 3.23 -22.30
CA TYR A 7 -22.61 4.38 -22.75
C TYR A 7 -23.83 4.02 -23.62
N GLU A 8 -23.97 2.76 -24.00
CA GLU A 8 -25.11 2.30 -24.85
C GLU A 8 -26.40 1.96 -24.09
N ARG A 9 -26.45 2.11 -22.77
CA ARG A 9 -27.63 1.83 -21.94
C ARG A 9 -28.23 3.08 -21.30
N GLN A 10 -28.43 4.14 -22.07
CA GLN A 10 -29.45 5.11 -21.69
C GLN A 10 -30.78 4.59 -22.24
N PRO A 11 -31.87 4.47 -21.42
CA PRO A 11 -33.17 4.16 -21.96
C PRO A 11 -33.56 5.28 -22.92
N GLU A 12 -33.63 4.98 -24.21
CA GLU A 12 -34.22 5.87 -25.17
C GLU A 12 -35.70 6.07 -24.76
N ARG A 13 -35.99 7.17 -24.09
CA ARG A 13 -37.34 7.64 -23.88
C ARG A 13 -37.84 8.28 -25.18
N SER A 14 -38.04 7.47 -26.20
CA SER A 14 -38.75 7.92 -27.39
C SER A 14 -40.26 7.89 -27.07
N TYR A 15 -40.84 9.05 -26.87
CA TYR A 15 -42.31 9.19 -26.84
C TYR A 15 -42.80 9.01 -28.27
N VAL A 16 -43.46 7.90 -28.53
CA VAL A 16 -44.20 7.70 -29.78
C VAL A 16 -45.57 8.38 -29.57
N GLN A 17 -45.79 9.53 -30.21
CA GLN A 17 -47.16 10.10 -30.28
C GLN A 17 -47.98 9.25 -31.23
N LEU A 18 -48.84 8.41 -30.68
CA LEU A 18 -49.74 7.59 -31.43
C LEU A 18 -51.03 8.39 -31.74
N ALA A 19 -51.32 8.60 -33.00
CA ALA A 19 -52.56 9.24 -33.50
C ALA A 19 -53.31 8.25 -34.36
N LEU A 20 -54.63 8.24 -34.25
CA LEU A 20 -55.50 7.44 -35.14
C LEU A 20 -55.25 7.82 -36.59
N GLY A 21 -55.12 6.82 -37.44
CA GLY A 21 -54.76 7.00 -38.85
C GLY A 21 -53.26 7.17 -39.13
N GLY A 22 -52.41 7.34 -38.07
CA GLY A 22 -50.94 7.45 -38.19
C GLY A 22 -50.31 6.14 -38.65
N VAL A 23 -49.19 6.25 -39.38
CA VAL A 23 -48.41 5.10 -39.87
C VAL A 23 -47.14 4.95 -39.02
N TYR A 24 -46.92 3.72 -38.51
CA TYR A 24 -45.82 3.39 -37.58
C TYR A 24 -45.10 2.12 -38.02
N THR A 25 -43.80 2.09 -37.90
CA THR A 25 -42.98 0.93 -38.25
C THR A 25 -42.88 0.01 -37.02
N ASN A 26 -43.21 -1.25 -37.20
CA ASN A 26 -43.03 -2.26 -36.15
C ASN A 26 -41.55 -2.61 -35.98
N ARG A 27 -41.05 -2.67 -34.74
CA ARG A 27 -39.64 -2.92 -34.41
C ARG A 27 -39.19 -4.34 -34.72
N GLN A 28 -40.11 -5.31 -34.68
CA GLN A 28 -39.78 -6.73 -34.84
C GLN A 28 -39.69 -7.13 -36.32
N ASP A 29 -40.70 -6.78 -37.11
CA ASP A 29 -40.77 -7.16 -38.52
C ASP A 29 -40.35 -6.04 -39.48
N LYS A 30 -40.12 -4.84 -38.97
CA LYS A 30 -39.72 -3.62 -39.71
C LYS A 30 -40.69 -3.27 -40.87
N GLN A 31 -41.98 -3.56 -40.69
CA GLN A 31 -43.02 -3.24 -41.62
C GLN A 31 -43.91 -2.12 -41.11
N ASP A 32 -44.57 -1.41 -42.06
CA ASP A 32 -45.38 -0.24 -41.74
C ASP A 32 -46.84 -0.66 -41.53
N TYR A 33 -47.42 -0.13 -40.46
CA TYR A 33 -48.78 -0.37 -40.04
C TYR A 33 -49.48 0.96 -39.77
N GLN A 34 -50.74 1.07 -40.17
CA GLN A 34 -51.60 2.20 -39.86
C GLN A 34 -52.43 1.89 -38.60
N LEU A 35 -52.39 2.80 -37.61
CA LEU A 35 -53.17 2.69 -36.40
C LEU A 35 -54.65 2.99 -36.73
N ILE A 36 -55.55 2.02 -36.43
CA ILE A 36 -56.98 2.15 -36.66
C ILE A 36 -57.73 2.54 -35.41
N GLU A 37 -57.47 1.83 -34.29
CA GLU A 37 -58.19 1.97 -33.06
C GLU A 37 -57.37 1.54 -31.84
N PHE A 38 -57.56 2.19 -30.70
CA PHE A 38 -56.98 1.78 -29.43
C PHE A 38 -57.87 0.77 -28.73
N MET A 39 -57.33 -0.25 -28.12
CA MET A 39 -58.07 -1.20 -27.31
C MET A 39 -58.24 -0.65 -25.88
N ASP A 40 -59.23 -1.20 -25.14
CA ASP A 40 -59.61 -0.73 -23.79
C ASP A 40 -58.48 -0.80 -22.75
N ASP A 41 -57.50 -1.69 -22.94
CA ASP A 41 -56.39 -1.88 -22.02
C ASP A 41 -55.20 -0.90 -22.23
N MET A 42 -55.30 0.01 -23.18
CA MET A 42 -54.29 1.03 -23.52
C MET A 42 -52.90 0.49 -23.88
N ASN A 43 -52.65 -0.83 -23.76
CA ASN A 43 -51.38 -1.46 -24.09
C ASN A 43 -51.38 -2.07 -25.49
N GLN A 44 -52.55 -2.28 -26.06
CA GLN A 44 -52.78 -2.86 -27.37
C GLN A 44 -53.60 -1.94 -28.25
N ALA A 45 -53.39 -2.04 -29.56
CA ALA A 45 -54.16 -1.32 -30.54
C ALA A 45 -54.33 -2.14 -31.82
N LEU A 46 -55.39 -1.82 -32.56
CA LEU A 46 -55.69 -2.42 -33.86
C LEU A 46 -54.91 -1.69 -34.92
N PHE A 47 -54.00 -2.40 -35.55
CA PHE A 47 -53.21 -1.90 -36.67
C PHE A 47 -53.54 -2.57 -37.97
N LYS A 48 -53.53 -1.82 -39.05
CA LYS A 48 -53.71 -2.31 -40.42
C LYS A 48 -52.38 -2.34 -41.12
N LYS A 49 -51.92 -3.51 -41.54
CA LYS A 49 -50.66 -3.66 -42.27
C LYS A 49 -50.79 -3.07 -43.67
N LEU A 50 -49.95 -2.13 -44.04
CA LEU A 50 -50.04 -1.43 -45.32
C LEU A 50 -49.73 -2.34 -46.51
N SER A 51 -48.90 -3.35 -46.37
CA SER A 51 -48.49 -4.25 -47.47
C SER A 51 -49.60 -5.22 -47.90
N ASN A 52 -50.51 -5.63 -47.02
CA ASN A 52 -51.56 -6.63 -47.31
C ASN A 52 -52.96 -6.27 -46.80
N GLN A 53 -53.13 -5.05 -46.28
CA GLN A 53 -54.40 -4.48 -45.81
C GLN A 53 -55.11 -5.28 -44.70
N ARG A 54 -54.37 -6.22 -44.01
CA ARG A 54 -54.92 -7.03 -42.91
C ARG A 54 -54.83 -6.31 -41.58
N ASN A 55 -55.90 -6.40 -40.81
CA ASN A 55 -55.91 -5.87 -39.43
C ASN A 55 -55.27 -6.86 -38.49
N LYS A 56 -54.50 -6.36 -37.51
CA LYS A 56 -53.88 -7.15 -36.46
C LYS A 56 -53.83 -6.35 -35.18
N VAL A 57 -54.18 -6.97 -34.04
CA VAL A 57 -54.01 -6.39 -32.71
C VAL A 57 -52.54 -6.63 -32.29
N MET A 58 -51.88 -5.56 -31.94
CA MET A 58 -50.46 -5.61 -31.55
C MET A 58 -50.17 -4.65 -30.40
N SER A 59 -49.11 -4.91 -29.65
CA SER A 59 -48.70 -4.02 -28.56
C SER A 59 -48.22 -2.68 -29.10
N ILE A 60 -48.64 -1.61 -28.45
CA ILE A 60 -48.23 -0.24 -28.77
C ILE A 60 -46.70 -0.08 -28.63
N HIS A 61 -46.06 -0.84 -27.71
CA HIS A 61 -44.61 -0.79 -27.47
C HIS A 61 -43.79 -1.39 -28.60
N ASP A 62 -44.38 -2.13 -29.53
CA ASP A 62 -43.67 -2.74 -30.66
C ASP A 62 -43.45 -1.76 -31.82
N PHE A 63 -43.88 -0.53 -31.71
CA PHE A 63 -43.83 0.45 -32.79
C PHE A 63 -42.79 1.57 -32.56
N GLN A 64 -42.28 2.09 -33.65
CA GLN A 64 -41.47 3.32 -33.73
C GLN A 64 -42.19 4.33 -34.59
N ASN A 65 -42.09 5.61 -34.26
CA ASN A 65 -42.45 6.66 -35.23
C ASN A 65 -41.57 6.55 -36.45
N ILE A 66 -42.18 6.67 -37.64
CA ILE A 66 -41.45 7.06 -38.87
C ILE A 66 -41.13 8.55 -38.69
N VAL A 67 -40.13 8.85 -37.89
CA VAL A 67 -39.66 10.23 -37.72
C VAL A 67 -38.52 10.44 -38.69
N ASP A 68 -38.66 11.47 -39.50
CA ASP A 68 -37.58 12.01 -40.29
C ASP A 68 -36.23 11.99 -39.52
N THR A 69 -35.21 11.41 -40.16
CA THR A 69 -33.85 11.24 -39.64
C THR A 69 -33.09 12.56 -39.38
N ASN A 70 -33.79 13.68 -39.22
CA ASN A 70 -33.25 15.01 -38.97
C ASN A 70 -33.39 15.48 -37.51
N ASN A 71 -33.61 14.60 -36.57
CA ASN A 71 -33.55 14.98 -35.15
C ASN A 71 -32.13 15.36 -34.76
N VAL A 72 -31.89 16.65 -34.66
CA VAL A 72 -30.64 17.22 -34.15
C VAL A 72 -30.53 16.81 -32.68
N THR A 73 -29.81 15.72 -32.40
CA THR A 73 -29.50 15.28 -31.03
C THR A 73 -28.61 16.32 -30.42
N ILE A 74 -29.14 17.08 -29.46
CA ILE A 74 -28.37 18.07 -28.70
C ILE A 74 -27.54 17.30 -27.69
N LYS A 75 -26.25 17.13 -27.95
CA LYS A 75 -25.29 16.44 -27.08
C LYS A 75 -24.55 17.47 -26.21
N PHE A 76 -25.08 17.79 -25.04
CA PHE A 76 -24.34 18.49 -23.98
C PHE A 76 -24.83 18.02 -22.62
N ASP A 77 -24.00 18.14 -21.60
CA ASP A 77 -24.39 17.90 -20.21
C ASP A 77 -25.18 19.10 -19.71
N ILE A 78 -26.29 18.85 -19.00
CA ILE A 78 -27.16 19.87 -18.42
C ILE A 78 -26.37 20.83 -17.52
N ASN A 79 -25.35 20.31 -16.81
CA ASN A 79 -24.49 21.07 -15.90
C ASN A 79 -23.44 21.95 -16.60
N GLU A 80 -23.21 21.75 -17.92
CA GLU A 80 -22.32 22.61 -18.69
C GLU A 80 -22.94 23.98 -19.06
N VAL A 81 -24.26 24.10 -18.90
CA VAL A 81 -25.01 25.30 -19.25
C VAL A 81 -25.24 26.15 -17.99
N SER A 82 -24.95 27.44 -18.08
CA SER A 82 -25.16 28.35 -16.94
C SER A 82 -26.63 28.53 -16.61
N ASP A 83 -26.97 28.75 -15.34
CA ASP A 83 -28.34 29.00 -14.88
C ASP A 83 -29.00 30.19 -15.63
N ASN A 84 -28.19 31.18 -16.00
CA ASN A 84 -28.66 32.33 -16.77
C ASN A 84 -29.07 31.95 -18.20
N ASP A 85 -28.32 31.05 -18.85
CA ASP A 85 -28.66 30.56 -20.19
C ASP A 85 -29.91 29.67 -20.15
N TRP A 86 -30.07 28.84 -19.10
CA TRP A 86 -31.29 28.08 -18.86
C TRP A 86 -32.50 29.00 -18.62
N LYS A 87 -32.35 30.06 -17.82
CA LYS A 87 -33.42 31.04 -17.59
C LYS A 87 -33.87 31.69 -18.90
N LYS A 88 -32.94 32.15 -19.74
CA LYS A 88 -33.24 32.70 -21.06
C LYS A 88 -33.95 31.70 -21.98
N ALA A 89 -33.50 30.44 -21.99
CA ALA A 89 -34.12 29.38 -22.78
C ALA A 89 -35.55 29.10 -22.30
N HIS A 90 -35.80 29.15 -21.00
CA HIS A 90 -37.14 28.99 -20.42
C HIS A 90 -38.06 30.17 -20.75
N GLU A 91 -37.57 31.41 -20.67
CA GLU A 91 -38.32 32.62 -21.09
C GLU A 91 -38.72 32.52 -22.57
N ARG A 92 -37.81 32.07 -23.45
CA ARG A 92 -38.11 31.81 -24.87
C ARG A 92 -39.15 30.73 -25.06
N TYR A 93 -39.09 29.66 -24.26
CA TYR A 93 -40.11 28.62 -24.29
C TYR A 93 -41.49 29.13 -23.88
N ILE A 94 -41.60 29.93 -22.82
CA ILE A 94 -42.84 30.57 -22.41
C ILE A 94 -43.37 31.49 -23.51
N ALA A 95 -42.51 32.20 -24.22
CA ALA A 95 -42.91 33.05 -25.33
C ALA A 95 -43.53 32.26 -26.49
N ILE A 96 -43.01 31.07 -26.85
CA ILE A 96 -43.53 30.24 -27.93
C ILE A 96 -44.61 29.25 -27.54
N LYS A 97 -44.78 28.94 -26.25
CA LYS A 97 -45.74 27.95 -25.75
C LYS A 97 -47.17 28.13 -26.26
N PRO A 98 -47.78 29.34 -26.31
CA PRO A 98 -49.09 29.54 -26.88
C PRO A 98 -49.19 29.18 -28.38
N LEU A 99 -48.10 29.38 -29.12
CA LEU A 99 -48.02 29.07 -30.55
C LEU A 99 -47.87 27.55 -30.85
N LEU A 100 -47.60 26.75 -29.83
CA LEU A 100 -47.49 25.30 -29.92
C LEU A 100 -48.83 24.61 -29.61
N ASN A 101 -49.70 25.23 -28.77
CA ASN A 101 -50.89 24.62 -28.19
C ASN A 101 -52.20 25.12 -28.81
N SER A 102 -52.19 26.21 -29.58
CA SER A 102 -53.42 26.73 -30.22
C SER A 102 -53.18 27.24 -31.64
N THR A 103 -54.14 26.97 -32.52
CA THR A 103 -54.15 27.45 -33.92
C THR A 103 -54.78 28.85 -34.05
N SER A 104 -55.27 29.44 -32.97
CA SER A 104 -56.01 30.70 -32.98
C SER A 104 -55.16 31.96 -32.83
N ILE A 105 -53.89 31.83 -32.39
CA ILE A 105 -52.99 32.97 -32.17
C ILE A 105 -52.01 33.07 -33.31
N THR A 106 -51.96 34.22 -33.94
CA THR A 106 -51.00 34.47 -35.02
C THR A 106 -49.59 34.83 -34.48
N LEU A 107 -48.58 34.61 -35.32
CA LEU A 107 -47.18 34.94 -34.94
C LEU A 107 -47.01 36.46 -34.72
N ASP A 108 -47.74 37.29 -35.43
CA ASP A 108 -47.62 38.77 -35.31
C ASP A 108 -48.30 39.29 -34.05
N GLU A 109 -49.47 38.74 -33.68
CA GLU A 109 -50.11 39.04 -32.40
C GLU A 109 -49.24 38.69 -31.22
N ARG A 110 -48.68 37.46 -31.23
CA ARG A 110 -47.79 37.02 -30.16
C ARG A 110 -46.47 37.81 -30.10
N ALA A 111 -45.94 38.25 -31.25
CA ALA A 111 -44.78 39.09 -31.36
C ALA A 111 -44.94 40.42 -30.65
N SER A 112 -46.14 41.03 -30.81
CA SER A 112 -46.49 42.30 -30.18
C SER A 112 -46.65 42.17 -28.63
N GLU A 113 -47.18 41.01 -28.16
CA GLU A 113 -47.32 40.71 -26.71
C GLU A 113 -45.99 40.54 -25.98
N VAL A 114 -44.99 39.94 -26.65
CA VAL A 114 -43.73 39.55 -25.99
C VAL A 114 -42.58 40.51 -26.33
N ASP A 115 -42.85 41.57 -27.10
CA ASP A 115 -41.90 42.58 -27.59
C ASP A 115 -40.67 41.92 -28.31
N VAL A 116 -40.97 40.97 -29.18
CA VAL A 116 -39.98 40.21 -29.98
C VAL A 116 -40.46 40.11 -31.42
N SER A 117 -39.56 40.27 -32.42
CA SER A 117 -39.97 40.17 -33.82
C SER A 117 -40.56 38.79 -34.17
N ALA A 118 -41.58 38.77 -35.03
CA ALA A 118 -42.22 37.52 -35.50
C ALA A 118 -41.22 36.56 -36.14
N ARG A 119 -40.14 37.07 -36.78
CA ARG A 119 -39.04 36.26 -37.31
C ARG A 119 -38.27 35.53 -36.18
N THR A 120 -38.08 36.19 -35.03
CA THR A 120 -37.38 35.58 -33.90
C THR A 120 -38.24 34.49 -33.25
N LEU A 121 -39.53 34.76 -33.06
CA LEU A 121 -40.49 33.76 -32.54
C LEU A 121 -40.59 32.55 -33.45
N ARG A 122 -40.67 32.74 -34.75
CA ARG A 122 -40.65 31.63 -35.72
C ARG A 122 -39.35 30.80 -35.58
N ARG A 123 -38.20 31.44 -35.52
CA ARG A 123 -36.90 30.75 -35.32
C ARG A 123 -36.88 29.91 -34.01
N TRP A 124 -37.40 30.45 -32.90
CA TRP A 124 -37.45 29.73 -31.63
C TRP A 124 -38.44 28.57 -31.70
N ARG A 125 -39.62 28.76 -32.27
CA ARG A 125 -40.61 27.71 -32.47
C ARG A 125 -40.02 26.57 -33.30
N ASP A 126 -39.44 26.88 -34.43
CA ASP A 126 -38.88 25.89 -35.35
C ASP A 126 -37.70 25.16 -34.75
N ALA A 127 -36.85 25.84 -33.95
CA ALA A 127 -35.78 25.21 -33.18
C ALA A 127 -36.30 24.25 -32.09
N TYR A 128 -37.36 24.67 -31.39
CA TYR A 128 -38.00 23.81 -30.40
C TYR A 128 -38.66 22.59 -31.06
N LEU A 129 -39.43 22.79 -32.13
CA LEU A 129 -40.11 21.69 -32.83
C LEU A 129 -39.11 20.70 -33.44
N SER A 130 -37.96 21.15 -33.93
CA SER A 130 -36.93 20.26 -34.51
C SER A 130 -36.27 19.34 -33.52
N ALA A 131 -36.15 19.74 -32.24
CA ALA A 131 -35.47 18.96 -31.22
C ALA A 131 -36.37 18.50 -30.09
N ASN A 132 -37.63 18.97 -30.05
CA ASN A 132 -38.62 18.76 -28.99
C ASN A 132 -38.03 18.98 -27.57
N SER A 133 -37.17 19.95 -27.41
CA SER A 133 -36.43 20.22 -26.18
C SER A 133 -36.16 21.71 -25.98
N ILE A 134 -36.36 22.19 -24.74
CA ILE A 134 -35.99 23.57 -24.32
C ILE A 134 -34.51 23.85 -24.55
N ALA A 135 -33.67 22.82 -24.50
CA ALA A 135 -32.25 22.94 -24.76
C ALA A 135 -31.90 23.48 -26.17
N ALA A 136 -32.80 23.30 -27.14
CA ALA A 136 -32.65 23.88 -28.48
C ALA A 136 -32.75 25.42 -28.50
N LEU A 137 -33.33 26.00 -27.45
CA LEU A 137 -33.51 27.46 -27.30
C LEU A 137 -32.31 28.12 -26.57
N ILE A 138 -31.31 27.36 -26.14
CA ILE A 138 -30.08 27.90 -25.55
C ILE A 138 -29.25 28.56 -26.65
N ASP A 139 -28.73 29.76 -26.36
CA ASP A 139 -27.88 30.47 -27.31
C ASP A 139 -26.60 29.67 -27.59
N ARG A 140 -26.38 29.31 -28.81
CA ARG A 140 -25.06 28.81 -29.24
C ARG A 140 -24.07 29.95 -29.13
N LYS A 141 -23.03 29.79 -28.30
CA LYS A 141 -21.95 30.79 -28.20
C LYS A 141 -21.44 31.08 -29.62
N SER A 142 -21.72 32.29 -30.13
CA SER A 142 -21.19 32.75 -31.41
C SER A 142 -19.69 32.99 -31.22
N GLY A 143 -18.91 32.50 -32.15
CA GLY A 143 -17.45 32.66 -32.11
C GLY A 143 -16.71 31.35 -32.34
N ARG A 144 -15.40 31.46 -32.49
CA ARG A 144 -14.53 30.30 -32.66
C ARG A 144 -14.47 29.46 -31.38
N ARG A 145 -14.48 28.15 -31.53
CA ARG A 145 -14.25 27.23 -30.40
C ARG A 145 -12.87 27.46 -29.83
N LYS A 146 -12.78 27.43 -28.49
CA LYS A 146 -11.51 27.53 -27.78
C LYS A 146 -10.63 26.35 -28.24
N GLY A 147 -9.54 26.63 -28.99
CA GLY A 147 -8.66 25.60 -29.57
C GLY A 147 -8.57 25.58 -31.09
N ASP A 148 -9.48 26.27 -31.80
CA ASP A 148 -9.41 26.37 -33.26
C ASP A 148 -8.16 27.15 -33.70
N ASN A 149 -7.36 26.52 -34.55
CA ASN A 149 -6.08 27.03 -35.02
C ASN A 149 -6.30 27.95 -36.25
N GLN A 150 -5.59 29.10 -36.27
CA GLN A 150 -5.67 30.05 -37.39
C GLN A 150 -4.58 29.85 -38.43
N LEU A 151 -3.53 29.10 -38.05
CA LEU A 151 -2.39 28.89 -38.95
C LEU A 151 -2.73 27.89 -40.06
N LYS A 152 -2.07 28.03 -41.19
CA LYS A 152 -2.15 27.05 -42.25
C LYS A 152 -1.73 25.68 -41.72
N PRO A 153 -2.38 24.57 -42.13
CA PRO A 153 -2.14 23.24 -41.56
C PRO A 153 -0.65 22.80 -41.52
N HIS A 154 0.11 23.16 -42.55
CA HIS A 154 1.53 22.83 -42.65
C HIS A 154 2.40 23.58 -41.62
N VAL A 155 2.04 24.84 -41.28
CA VAL A 155 2.74 25.63 -40.24
C VAL A 155 2.43 25.05 -38.86
N GLU A 156 1.17 24.67 -38.61
CA GLU A 156 0.74 24.05 -37.36
C GLU A 156 1.44 22.72 -37.15
N LYS A 157 1.54 21.89 -38.21
CA LYS A 157 2.27 20.62 -38.18
C LYS A 157 3.75 20.84 -37.83
N LEU A 158 4.41 21.80 -38.48
CA LEU A 158 5.81 22.13 -38.20
C LEU A 158 6.04 22.54 -36.75
N ILE A 159 5.15 23.38 -36.19
CA ILE A 159 5.22 23.77 -34.78
C ILE A 159 5.10 22.52 -33.88
N GLN A 160 4.17 21.62 -34.17
CA GLN A 160 3.96 20.41 -33.40
C GLN A 160 5.16 19.45 -33.50
N ASP A 161 5.73 19.29 -34.67
CA ASP A 161 6.92 18.46 -34.88
C ASP A 161 8.12 18.99 -34.07
N VAL A 162 8.38 20.31 -34.15
CA VAL A 162 9.44 20.93 -33.34
C VAL A 162 9.17 20.82 -31.82
N ILE A 163 7.94 20.97 -31.38
CA ILE A 163 7.58 20.76 -29.98
C ILE A 163 7.91 19.31 -29.56
N ASN A 164 7.54 18.33 -30.36
CA ASN A 164 7.76 16.92 -30.04
C ASN A 164 9.25 16.54 -30.07
N GLU A 165 9.99 17.00 -31.08
CA GLU A 165 11.40 16.62 -31.26
C GLU A 165 12.36 17.42 -30.40
N HIS A 166 12.13 18.72 -30.25
CA HIS A 166 13.04 19.63 -29.57
C HIS A 166 12.58 19.92 -28.14
N PHE A 167 11.35 20.46 -27.92
CA PHE A 167 10.89 20.90 -26.61
C PHE A 167 10.67 19.72 -25.65
N LEU A 168 10.04 18.65 -26.12
CA LEU A 168 9.74 17.44 -25.35
C LEU A 168 10.91 16.44 -25.38
N SER A 169 12.12 16.93 -25.17
CA SER A 169 13.34 16.11 -25.13
C SER A 169 13.95 16.06 -23.72
N ILE A 170 14.80 15.07 -23.47
CA ILE A 170 15.49 14.86 -22.18
C ILE A 170 16.44 16.02 -21.86
N GLN A 171 16.96 16.72 -22.85
CA GLN A 171 17.85 17.88 -22.72
C GLN A 171 17.14 19.11 -22.17
N ARG A 172 15.79 19.13 -22.19
CA ARG A 172 14.94 20.18 -21.61
C ARG A 172 15.24 21.58 -22.14
N PRO A 173 15.27 21.81 -23.45
CA PRO A 173 15.51 23.14 -23.98
C PRO A 173 14.45 24.13 -23.50
N THR A 174 14.80 25.42 -23.50
CA THR A 174 13.92 26.49 -23.08
C THR A 174 12.86 26.79 -24.13
N GLU A 175 11.77 27.45 -23.74
CA GLU A 175 10.75 27.92 -24.69
C GLU A 175 11.35 28.82 -25.77
N GLU A 176 12.25 29.75 -25.40
CA GLU A 176 12.91 30.64 -26.36
C GLU A 176 13.82 29.89 -27.36
N SER A 177 14.49 28.82 -26.91
CA SER A 177 15.27 27.95 -27.78
C SER A 177 14.35 27.24 -28.80
N THR A 178 13.20 26.75 -28.35
CA THR A 178 12.21 26.09 -29.20
C THR A 178 11.58 27.06 -30.22
N ILE A 179 11.29 28.29 -29.78
CA ILE A 179 10.79 29.34 -30.69
C ILE A 179 11.81 29.63 -31.79
N ARG A 180 13.09 29.75 -31.43
CA ARG A 180 14.17 29.95 -32.43
C ARG A 180 14.25 28.81 -33.40
N GLU A 181 14.13 27.58 -32.95
CA GLU A 181 14.15 26.40 -33.82
C GLU A 181 12.96 26.36 -34.77
N VAL A 182 11.75 26.69 -34.32
CA VAL A 182 10.57 26.82 -35.20
C VAL A 182 10.81 27.88 -36.27
N LEU A 183 11.28 29.08 -35.90
CA LEU A 183 11.51 30.17 -36.82
C LEU A 183 12.62 29.85 -37.82
N LYS A 184 13.65 29.12 -37.40
CA LYS A 184 14.75 28.63 -38.28
C LYS A 184 14.21 27.65 -39.30
N ARG A 185 13.45 26.64 -38.89
CA ARG A 185 12.84 25.66 -39.83
C ARG A 185 11.83 26.31 -40.80
N CYS A 186 11.10 27.32 -40.36
CA CYS A 186 10.24 28.09 -41.26
C CYS A 186 11.05 28.82 -42.31
N TYR A 187 12.21 29.39 -41.94
CA TYR A 187 13.10 30.04 -42.90
C TYR A 187 13.70 29.05 -43.90
N GLU A 188 14.19 27.92 -43.45
CA GLU A 188 14.77 26.86 -44.29
C GLU A 188 13.77 26.28 -45.31
N LEU A 189 12.50 26.18 -44.93
CA LEU A 189 11.42 25.65 -45.75
C LEU A 189 10.67 26.72 -46.57
N GLY A 190 11.05 28.00 -46.47
CA GLY A 190 10.36 29.09 -47.15
C GLY A 190 8.90 29.30 -46.72
N ILE A 191 8.55 28.98 -45.48
CA ILE A 191 7.20 29.05 -44.96
C ILE A 191 7.01 30.35 -44.16
N ASP A 192 5.79 30.88 -44.18
CA ASP A 192 5.41 32.08 -43.40
C ASP A 192 5.71 31.90 -41.91
N LYS A 193 6.42 32.85 -41.30
CA LYS A 193 6.84 32.79 -39.91
C LYS A 193 5.65 33.03 -38.97
N PRO A 194 5.32 32.09 -38.06
CA PRO A 194 4.28 32.33 -37.06
C PRO A 194 4.76 33.31 -35.99
N GLY A 195 3.83 34.01 -35.35
CA GLY A 195 4.14 34.91 -34.25
C GLY A 195 4.68 34.16 -33.03
N LYS A 196 5.70 34.69 -32.37
CA LYS A 196 6.31 34.08 -31.17
C LYS A 196 5.27 33.72 -30.09
N ASN A 197 4.28 34.58 -29.87
CA ASN A 197 3.21 34.34 -28.88
C ASN A 197 2.31 33.16 -29.27
N THR A 198 2.14 32.91 -30.58
CA THR A 198 1.41 31.73 -31.04
C THR A 198 2.14 30.44 -30.69
N ILE A 199 3.46 30.41 -30.85
CA ILE A 199 4.29 29.25 -30.49
C ILE A 199 4.25 29.05 -28.97
N ARG A 200 4.42 30.10 -28.14
CA ARG A 200 4.28 30.02 -26.68
C ARG A 200 2.92 29.47 -26.25
N ARG A 201 1.85 29.92 -26.90
CA ARG A 201 0.51 29.39 -26.63
C ARG A 201 0.35 27.93 -27.00
N ARG A 202 1.04 27.40 -28.02
CA ARG A 202 1.06 25.97 -28.30
C ARG A 202 1.83 25.18 -27.25
N ILE A 203 2.95 25.70 -26.81
CA ILE A 203 3.74 25.09 -25.71
C ILE A 203 2.90 25.06 -24.42
N SER A 204 2.20 26.13 -24.07
CA SER A 204 1.34 26.18 -22.87
C SER A 204 0.11 25.27 -22.92
N GLN A 205 -0.32 24.84 -24.10
CA GLN A 205 -1.42 23.90 -24.30
C GLN A 205 -1.01 22.42 -24.12
N ILE A 206 0.29 22.14 -23.98
CA ILE A 206 0.79 20.78 -23.75
C ILE A 206 0.27 20.29 -22.40
N SER A 207 -0.36 19.12 -22.38
CA SER A 207 -0.80 18.52 -21.12
C SER A 207 0.40 18.26 -20.19
N GLU A 208 0.25 18.50 -18.89
CA GLU A 208 1.31 18.26 -17.90
C GLU A 208 1.85 16.82 -17.97
N LYS A 209 0.98 15.86 -18.26
CA LYS A 209 1.36 14.46 -18.46
C LYS A 209 2.34 14.29 -19.63
N SER A 210 2.05 14.91 -20.77
CA SER A 210 2.92 14.88 -21.96
C SER A 210 4.22 15.63 -21.72
N TYR A 211 4.15 16.78 -21.07
CA TYR A 211 5.30 17.57 -20.67
C TYR A 211 6.28 16.79 -19.80
N LEU A 212 5.77 16.17 -18.72
CA LEU A 212 6.62 15.38 -17.82
C LEU A 212 7.21 14.14 -18.50
N ARG A 213 6.41 13.44 -19.33
CA ARG A 213 6.89 12.24 -20.06
C ARG A 213 7.97 12.59 -21.08
N GLY A 214 7.75 13.60 -21.89
CA GLY A 214 8.67 14.00 -22.95
C GLY A 214 9.99 14.52 -22.40
N ARG A 215 9.97 15.25 -21.29
CA ARG A 215 11.15 15.83 -20.64
C ARG A 215 11.88 14.87 -19.66
N GLY A 216 11.60 13.56 -19.73
CA GLY A 216 12.30 12.52 -19.00
C GLY A 216 11.80 12.26 -17.57
N PHE A 217 10.78 12.98 -17.09
CA PHE A 217 10.20 12.77 -15.75
C PHE A 217 9.14 11.65 -15.75
N ARG A 218 9.42 10.52 -16.40
CA ARG A 218 8.47 9.41 -16.59
C ARG A 218 7.92 8.86 -15.26
N LYS A 219 8.77 8.73 -14.23
CA LYS A 219 8.34 8.28 -12.89
C LYS A 219 7.33 9.25 -12.28
N LYS A 220 7.64 10.56 -12.29
CA LYS A 220 6.76 11.62 -11.76
C LYS A 220 5.42 11.68 -12.52
N ALA A 221 5.46 11.56 -13.85
CA ALA A 221 4.25 11.49 -14.67
C ALA A 221 3.40 10.26 -14.33
N LYS A 222 4.03 9.08 -14.15
CA LYS A 222 3.33 7.86 -13.76
C LYS A 222 2.67 8.02 -12.38
N GLN A 223 3.39 8.53 -11.38
CA GLN A 223 2.86 8.76 -10.04
C GLN A 223 1.67 9.72 -10.02
N LYS A 224 1.75 10.82 -10.79
CA LYS A 224 0.71 11.87 -10.77
C LYS A 224 -0.55 11.50 -11.56
N PHE A 225 -0.41 10.78 -12.67
CA PHE A 225 -1.49 10.56 -13.63
C PHE A 225 -1.94 9.10 -13.77
N THR A 226 -1.40 8.18 -12.97
CA THR A 226 -1.96 6.82 -12.92
C THR A 226 -3.14 6.81 -11.96
N PRO A 227 -4.33 6.37 -12.40
CA PRO A 227 -5.46 6.21 -11.50
C PRO A 227 -5.09 5.26 -10.36
N LYS A 228 -5.43 5.64 -9.13
CA LYS A 228 -5.29 4.77 -7.96
C LYS A 228 -6.63 4.05 -7.78
N PRO A 229 -6.67 2.71 -7.74
CA PRO A 229 -7.88 2.01 -7.38
C PRO A 229 -8.31 2.40 -5.97
N GLY A 230 -9.60 2.55 -5.73
CA GLY A 230 -10.15 3.02 -4.45
C GLY A 230 -9.93 2.02 -3.30
N MET A 231 -9.92 0.72 -3.60
CA MET A 231 -9.71 -0.36 -2.62
C MET A 231 -8.49 -1.19 -3.00
N PHE A 232 -7.77 -1.69 -1.98
CA PHE A 232 -6.67 -2.63 -2.18
C PHE A 232 -7.24 -4.02 -2.49
N PRO A 233 -6.79 -4.71 -3.56
CA PRO A 233 -7.34 -6.01 -3.93
C PRO A 233 -7.13 -7.05 -2.82
N GLY A 234 -8.21 -7.76 -2.45
CA GLY A 234 -8.16 -8.84 -1.47
C GLY A 234 -8.07 -8.39 0.00
N ALA A 235 -8.21 -7.10 0.28
CA ALA A 235 -8.27 -6.57 1.65
C ALA A 235 -9.73 -6.39 2.10
N ASP A 236 -10.48 -7.50 2.14
CA ASP A 236 -11.94 -7.48 2.31
C ASP A 236 -12.37 -7.69 3.77
N TYR A 237 -11.48 -8.15 4.64
CA TYR A 237 -11.73 -8.42 6.05
C TYR A 237 -10.44 -8.21 6.88
N PRO A 238 -10.54 -8.10 8.22
CA PRO A 238 -9.39 -7.95 9.12
C PRO A 238 -8.35 -9.05 8.93
N LEU A 239 -7.07 -8.71 8.88
CA LEU A 239 -5.94 -9.63 8.66
C LEU A 239 -5.93 -10.35 7.31
N SER A 240 -6.81 -10.00 6.37
CA SER A 240 -6.74 -10.54 5.00
C SER A 240 -5.42 -10.17 4.32
N VAL A 241 -5.01 -8.92 4.46
CA VAL A 241 -3.71 -8.42 3.96
C VAL A 241 -3.09 -7.48 4.98
N ILE A 242 -1.88 -7.78 5.44
CA ILE A 242 -1.06 -6.82 6.19
C ILE A 242 0.10 -6.31 5.31
N GLN A 243 0.48 -5.07 5.52
CA GLN A 243 1.67 -4.48 4.89
C GLN A 243 2.72 -4.22 5.95
N ILE A 244 3.97 -4.60 5.65
CA ILE A 244 5.12 -4.36 6.54
C ILE A 244 6.15 -3.51 5.78
N ASP A 245 6.72 -2.55 6.49
CA ASP A 245 7.81 -1.72 5.98
C ASP A 245 8.67 -1.18 7.12
N HIS A 246 9.88 -0.71 6.81
CA HIS A 246 10.81 -0.18 7.77
C HIS A 246 11.50 1.08 7.28
N THR A 247 11.82 1.95 8.23
CA THR A 247 12.48 3.23 7.94
C THR A 247 13.37 3.65 9.12
N PRO A 248 14.46 4.39 8.90
CA PRO A 248 15.11 5.11 9.98
C PRO A 248 14.16 6.20 10.52
N ALA A 249 13.95 6.24 11.82
CA ALA A 249 13.14 7.30 12.44
C ALA A 249 13.85 8.65 12.38
N ASP A 250 13.09 9.72 12.18
CA ASP A 250 13.61 11.08 12.03
C ASP A 250 13.94 11.75 13.38
N ILE A 251 14.60 11.01 14.27
CA ILE A 251 15.00 11.46 15.59
C ILE A 251 16.36 10.91 15.98
N ILE A 252 17.16 11.70 16.71
CA ILE A 252 18.36 11.24 17.39
C ILE A 252 18.02 10.90 18.82
N LEU A 253 18.35 9.67 19.23
CA LEU A 253 18.19 9.21 20.61
C LEU A 253 19.46 9.37 21.41
N VAL A 254 19.31 9.33 22.73
CA VAL A 254 20.41 9.38 23.69
C VAL A 254 20.56 8.06 24.45
N ASP A 255 21.73 7.80 24.99
CA ASP A 255 21.97 6.65 25.87
C ASP A 255 21.33 6.87 27.27
N ASP A 256 20.97 5.77 27.93
CA ASP A 256 20.29 5.81 29.24
C ASP A 256 21.17 6.36 30.36
N LYS A 257 22.50 6.18 30.27
CA LYS A 257 23.43 6.45 31.35
C LYS A 257 23.88 7.90 31.39
N HIS A 258 24.30 8.44 30.24
CA HIS A 258 24.91 9.76 30.13
C HIS A 258 24.06 10.77 29.39
N ARG A 259 22.92 10.35 28.86
CA ARG A 259 22.02 11.18 28.02
C ARG A 259 22.75 11.85 26.85
N LYS A 260 23.72 11.14 26.26
CA LYS A 260 24.46 11.62 25.09
C LYS A 260 23.96 10.99 23.79
N PRO A 261 24.01 11.70 22.65
CA PRO A 261 23.50 11.20 21.39
C PRO A 261 24.12 9.86 20.96
N ILE A 262 23.27 8.91 20.54
CA ILE A 262 23.67 7.59 20.01
C ILE A 262 23.22 7.36 18.58
N GLY A 263 22.47 8.28 18.00
CA GLY A 263 22.01 8.27 16.61
C GLY A 263 20.55 7.86 16.44
N ARG A 264 20.17 7.63 15.20
CA ARG A 264 18.76 7.35 14.80
C ARG A 264 18.42 5.88 14.99
N PRO A 265 17.25 5.55 15.56
CA PRO A 265 16.72 4.19 15.58
C PRO A 265 16.09 3.85 14.22
N TYR A 266 15.83 2.57 14.01
CA TYR A 266 14.99 2.07 12.93
C TYR A 266 13.66 1.63 13.49
N ILE A 267 12.59 1.90 12.75
CA ILE A 267 11.23 1.47 13.08
C ILE A 267 10.71 0.58 11.97
N THR A 268 10.18 -0.57 12.34
CA THR A 268 9.45 -1.49 11.45
C THR A 268 8.01 -1.49 11.91
N LEU A 269 7.06 -1.26 11.02
CA LEU A 269 5.64 -1.22 11.31
C LEU A 269 4.89 -2.19 10.41
N ALA A 270 3.82 -2.74 10.95
CA ALA A 270 2.86 -3.55 10.21
C ALA A 270 1.46 -2.94 10.34
N ILE A 271 0.74 -2.86 9.22
CA ILE A 271 -0.63 -2.30 9.17
C ILE A 271 -1.58 -3.30 8.51
N ASP A 272 -2.74 -3.50 9.11
CA ASP A 272 -3.85 -4.18 8.46
C ASP A 272 -4.47 -3.28 7.39
N VAL A 273 -4.54 -3.78 6.16
CA VAL A 273 -5.00 -2.98 5.02
C VAL A 273 -6.51 -2.75 5.05
N TYR A 274 -7.29 -3.63 5.67
CA TYR A 274 -8.74 -3.47 5.82
C TYR A 274 -9.09 -2.37 6.82
N SER A 275 -8.64 -2.50 8.06
CA SER A 275 -9.00 -1.60 9.16
C SER A 275 -8.10 -0.39 9.35
N ARG A 276 -6.90 -0.40 8.76
CA ARG A 276 -5.80 0.54 9.05
C ARG A 276 -5.23 0.44 10.47
N MET A 277 -5.61 -0.57 11.24
CA MET A 277 -4.99 -0.83 12.53
C MET A 277 -3.51 -1.17 12.36
N VAL A 278 -2.66 -0.61 13.20
CA VAL A 278 -1.29 -1.10 13.34
C VAL A 278 -1.37 -2.47 13.97
N THR A 279 -0.85 -3.49 13.31
CA THR A 279 -0.91 -4.86 13.82
C THR A 279 0.30 -5.21 14.65
N GLY A 280 1.48 -4.70 14.29
CA GLY A 280 2.72 -4.94 15.00
C GLY A 280 3.78 -3.88 14.72
N TYR A 281 4.83 -3.90 15.51
CA TYR A 281 5.94 -2.98 15.42
C TYR A 281 7.24 -3.63 15.91
N TYR A 282 8.36 -3.03 15.52
CA TYR A 282 9.67 -3.29 16.12
C TYR A 282 10.55 -2.06 16.00
N ILE A 283 11.18 -1.65 17.10
CA ILE A 283 12.08 -0.50 17.15
C ILE A 283 13.45 -0.98 17.63
N SER A 284 14.50 -0.57 16.94
CA SER A 284 15.87 -1.01 17.22
C SER A 284 16.88 0.02 16.76
N LEU A 285 18.05 0.00 17.38
CA LEU A 285 19.22 0.74 16.89
C LEU A 285 19.98 -0.01 15.80
N ASP A 286 19.62 -1.28 15.57
CA ASP A 286 20.21 -2.11 14.51
C ASP A 286 19.53 -1.82 13.17
N PRO A 287 20.31 -1.90 12.06
CA PRO A 287 19.71 -1.81 10.73
C PRO A 287 18.65 -2.87 10.52
N PRO A 288 17.65 -2.61 9.65
CA PRO A 288 16.64 -3.59 9.29
C PRO A 288 17.24 -4.93 8.87
N SER A 289 16.60 -6.01 9.26
CA SER A 289 17.05 -7.37 8.99
C SER A 289 15.87 -8.34 9.06
N VAL A 290 16.10 -9.60 8.71
CA VAL A 290 15.12 -10.69 8.90
C VAL A 290 14.58 -10.71 10.34
N THR A 291 15.43 -10.43 11.33
CA THR A 291 15.04 -10.36 12.74
C THR A 291 14.03 -9.24 12.99
N SER A 292 14.23 -8.03 12.44
CA SER A 292 13.30 -6.92 12.63
C SER A 292 11.92 -7.21 12.02
N VAL A 293 11.89 -7.86 10.87
CA VAL A 293 10.65 -8.32 10.23
C VAL A 293 9.98 -9.42 11.05
N GLY A 294 10.76 -10.42 11.49
CA GLY A 294 10.28 -11.54 12.30
C GLY A 294 9.70 -11.08 13.63
N MET A 295 10.35 -10.14 14.32
CA MET A 295 9.87 -9.55 15.57
C MET A 295 8.60 -8.71 15.38
N CYS A 296 8.55 -7.91 14.32
CA CYS A 296 7.35 -7.15 13.97
C CYS A 296 6.17 -8.09 13.68
N LEU A 297 6.42 -9.18 12.94
CA LEU A 297 5.39 -10.14 12.56
C LEU A 297 4.91 -10.97 13.74
N SER A 298 5.80 -11.48 14.60
CA SER A 298 5.40 -12.18 15.83
C SER A 298 4.57 -11.28 16.75
N ARG A 299 4.98 -10.02 16.91
CA ARG A 299 4.18 -9.00 17.62
C ARG A 299 2.85 -8.68 16.92
N SER A 300 2.75 -8.82 15.60
CA SER A 300 1.48 -8.67 14.88
C SER A 300 0.48 -9.77 15.24
N ILE A 301 0.97 -10.99 15.40
CA ILE A 301 0.15 -12.18 15.62
C ILE A 301 -0.24 -12.34 17.10
N LEU A 302 0.66 -11.98 18.02
CA LEU A 302 0.44 -12.15 19.47
C LEU A 302 -0.46 -11.05 20.07
N PRO A 303 -1.22 -11.33 21.14
CA PRO A 303 -1.88 -10.30 21.95
C PRO A 303 -0.88 -9.30 22.54
N LYS A 304 -1.29 -8.04 22.68
CA LYS A 304 -0.41 -6.93 23.12
C LYS A 304 -0.67 -6.44 24.54
N THR A 305 -1.55 -7.10 25.28
CA THR A 305 -1.93 -6.65 26.64
C THR A 305 -0.73 -6.60 27.58
N GLU A 306 0.08 -7.66 27.61
CA GLU A 306 1.30 -7.71 28.43
C GLU A 306 2.31 -6.67 27.97
N LEU A 307 2.52 -6.53 26.67
CA LEU A 307 3.40 -5.54 26.08
C LEU A 307 3.06 -4.10 26.52
N LEU A 308 1.78 -3.74 26.53
CA LEU A 308 1.36 -2.41 26.97
C LEU A 308 1.61 -2.19 28.46
N LEU A 309 1.40 -3.22 29.28
CA LEU A 309 1.66 -3.16 30.72
C LEU A 309 3.16 -3.00 31.01
N GLU A 310 4.03 -3.73 30.32
CA GLU A 310 5.50 -3.62 30.43
C GLU A 310 6.01 -2.22 30.11
N HIS A 311 5.39 -1.55 29.14
CA HIS A 311 5.73 -0.17 28.78
C HIS A 311 4.96 0.88 29.61
N GLY A 312 4.25 0.47 30.66
CA GLY A 312 3.51 1.39 31.53
C GLY A 312 2.34 2.12 30.86
N ILE A 313 1.81 1.58 29.78
CA ILE A 313 0.70 2.17 29.03
C ILE A 313 -0.62 1.66 29.61
N THR A 314 -1.28 2.50 30.40
CA THR A 314 -2.58 2.21 31.01
C THR A 314 -3.70 2.98 30.30
N GLY A 315 -4.93 2.44 30.35
CA GLY A 315 -6.10 3.08 29.77
C GLY A 315 -6.13 3.10 28.23
N ALA A 316 -5.40 2.20 27.59
CA ALA A 316 -5.48 1.92 26.16
C ALA A 316 -5.61 0.42 25.92
N SER A 317 -6.33 0.02 24.86
CA SER A 317 -6.35 -1.35 24.38
C SER A 317 -5.70 -1.42 23.00
N TRP A 318 -5.16 -2.60 22.70
CA TRP A 318 -4.65 -2.94 21.36
C TRP A 318 -5.06 -4.37 21.03
N ASP A 319 -6.31 -4.51 20.62
CA ASP A 319 -7.01 -5.80 20.53
C ASP A 319 -6.79 -6.49 19.17
N VAL A 320 -5.69 -6.16 18.48
CA VAL A 320 -5.31 -6.76 17.20
C VAL A 320 -4.38 -7.94 17.47
N PHE A 321 -4.79 -9.13 17.08
CA PHE A 321 -3.98 -10.35 17.15
C PHE A 321 -4.49 -11.35 16.09
N GLY A 322 -3.73 -12.39 15.82
CA GLY A 322 -4.07 -13.48 14.91
C GLY A 322 -3.20 -13.54 13.66
N PHE A 323 -3.24 -14.66 12.97
CA PHE A 323 -2.45 -14.90 11.77
C PHE A 323 -3.05 -14.16 10.58
N PRO A 324 -2.25 -13.35 9.85
CA PRO A 324 -2.70 -12.76 8.60
C PRO A 324 -2.77 -13.81 7.50
N THR A 325 -3.72 -13.66 6.59
CA THR A 325 -3.79 -14.53 5.40
C THR A 325 -2.63 -14.22 4.46
N LYS A 326 -2.34 -12.93 4.28
CA LYS A 326 -1.30 -12.46 3.35
C LYS A 326 -0.46 -11.34 3.95
N ILE A 327 0.85 -11.38 3.70
CA ILE A 327 1.79 -10.31 4.00
C ILE A 327 2.27 -9.70 2.68
N HIS A 328 2.09 -8.40 2.54
CA HIS A 328 2.50 -7.65 1.36
C HIS A 328 3.69 -6.74 1.70
N VAL A 329 4.85 -7.06 1.15
CA VAL A 329 6.14 -6.43 1.47
C VAL A 329 6.82 -5.84 0.24
N ASP A 330 7.83 -5.01 0.46
CA ASP A 330 8.67 -4.54 -0.62
C ASP A 330 9.66 -5.63 -1.12
N ASN A 331 10.51 -5.29 -2.10
CA ASN A 331 11.50 -6.21 -2.64
C ASN A 331 12.84 -6.18 -1.90
N GLY A 332 12.88 -5.70 -0.65
CA GLY A 332 14.08 -5.66 0.18
C GLY A 332 14.71 -7.04 0.42
N ALA A 333 16.02 -7.08 0.63
CA ALA A 333 16.74 -8.32 0.90
C ALA A 333 16.24 -9.01 2.18
N ASP A 334 15.83 -8.24 3.16
CA ASP A 334 15.35 -8.69 4.46
C ASP A 334 14.05 -9.51 4.35
N PHE A 335 13.18 -9.13 3.42
CA PHE A 335 11.94 -9.84 3.12
C PHE A 335 12.13 -11.07 2.22
N ARG A 336 13.24 -11.16 1.48
CA ARG A 336 13.55 -12.29 0.58
C ARG A 336 14.27 -13.44 1.26
N ALA A 337 14.49 -13.36 2.56
CA ALA A 337 15.15 -14.42 3.29
C ALA A 337 14.35 -15.72 3.25
N GLU A 338 15.00 -16.80 2.90
CA GLU A 338 14.39 -18.13 2.80
C GLU A 338 13.79 -18.60 4.13
N SER A 339 14.41 -18.23 5.26
CA SER A 339 13.90 -18.54 6.60
C SER A 339 12.54 -17.88 6.85
N LEU A 340 12.38 -16.60 6.50
CA LEU A 340 11.10 -15.88 6.62
C LEU A 340 10.03 -16.53 5.74
N ARG A 341 10.37 -16.87 4.50
CA ARG A 341 9.45 -17.53 3.57
C ARG A 341 8.97 -18.89 4.11
N LYS A 342 9.89 -19.73 4.62
CA LYS A 342 9.55 -21.01 5.24
C LYS A 342 8.66 -20.85 6.48
N SER A 343 8.95 -19.87 7.33
CA SER A 343 8.14 -19.59 8.52
C SER A 343 6.72 -19.13 8.16
N CYS A 344 6.60 -18.22 7.19
CA CYS A 344 5.28 -17.80 6.68
C CYS A 344 4.49 -18.99 6.12
N MET A 345 5.12 -19.83 5.29
CA MET A 345 4.47 -21.03 4.72
C MET A 345 4.03 -22.02 5.80
N PHE A 346 4.86 -22.23 6.84
CA PHE A 346 4.54 -23.13 7.94
C PHE A 346 3.28 -22.71 8.69
N HIS A 347 3.10 -21.40 8.88
CA HIS A 347 1.93 -20.82 9.53
C HIS A 347 0.77 -20.49 8.58
N GLY A 348 0.82 -20.94 7.32
CA GLY A 348 -0.23 -20.70 6.33
C GLY A 348 -0.35 -19.25 5.86
N ILE A 349 0.71 -18.45 6.00
CA ILE A 349 0.77 -17.06 5.60
C ILE A 349 1.35 -16.94 4.19
N GLU A 350 0.63 -16.30 3.29
CA GLU A 350 1.13 -15.99 1.94
C GLU A 350 2.04 -14.75 1.97
N LEU A 351 3.28 -14.89 1.50
CA LEU A 351 4.22 -13.78 1.37
C LEU A 351 4.23 -13.26 -0.07
N GLU A 352 3.69 -12.07 -0.29
CA GLU A 352 3.59 -11.42 -1.59
C GLU A 352 4.52 -10.21 -1.68
N PHE A 353 5.30 -10.14 -2.77
CA PHE A 353 6.20 -9.02 -3.02
C PHE A 353 5.53 -7.95 -3.87
N ARG A 354 5.70 -6.68 -3.50
CA ARG A 354 5.18 -5.56 -4.27
C ARG A 354 5.72 -5.58 -5.70
N PRO A 355 4.86 -5.40 -6.71
CA PRO A 355 5.33 -5.28 -8.09
C PRO A 355 6.30 -4.12 -8.25
N VAL A 356 7.44 -4.37 -8.93
CA VAL A 356 8.47 -3.36 -9.15
C VAL A 356 7.89 -2.12 -9.84
N ALA A 357 8.23 -0.94 -9.35
CA ALA A 357 7.79 0.36 -9.86
C ALA A 357 6.27 0.63 -9.80
N ARG A 358 5.57 0.01 -8.83
CA ARG A 358 4.17 0.28 -8.51
C ARG A 358 4.02 0.74 -7.05
N PRO A 359 4.34 2.00 -6.72
CA PRO A 359 4.29 2.52 -5.35
C PRO A 359 2.87 2.53 -4.77
N GLU A 360 1.84 2.52 -5.62
CA GLU A 360 0.45 2.46 -5.18
C GLU A 360 0.13 1.26 -4.29
N PHE A 361 0.86 0.16 -4.42
CA PHE A 361 0.68 -1.03 -3.59
C PHE A 361 1.27 -0.90 -2.18
N GLY A 362 2.15 0.05 -1.90
CA GLY A 362 2.70 0.36 -0.58
C GLY A 362 2.02 1.51 0.15
N GLY A 363 1.04 2.16 -0.48
CA GLY A 363 0.52 3.45 -0.05
C GLY A 363 -0.06 3.50 1.37
N HIS A 364 -0.52 2.39 1.94
CA HIS A 364 -1.09 2.37 3.29
C HIS A 364 -0.01 2.41 4.36
N ILE A 365 0.98 1.54 4.26
CA ILE A 365 2.10 1.51 5.21
C ILE A 365 2.98 2.76 5.06
N GLU A 366 3.23 3.24 3.83
CA GLU A 366 3.98 4.47 3.59
C GLU A 366 3.29 5.68 4.22
N ARG A 367 1.95 5.76 4.14
CA ARG A 367 1.16 6.81 4.80
C ARG A 367 1.21 6.70 6.32
N LEU A 368 1.09 5.49 6.88
CA LEU A 368 1.25 5.27 8.32
C LEU A 368 2.61 5.75 8.81
N ILE A 369 3.69 5.30 8.16
CA ILE A 369 5.06 5.73 8.47
C ILE A 369 5.18 7.26 8.36
N GLY A 370 4.64 7.85 7.30
CA GLY A 370 4.62 9.31 7.12
C GLY A 370 3.92 10.04 8.27
N ASN A 371 2.77 9.55 8.72
CA ASN A 371 2.04 10.12 9.86
C ASN A 371 2.84 10.02 11.16
N VAL A 372 3.46 8.86 11.43
CA VAL A 372 4.33 8.66 12.60
C VAL A 372 5.52 9.61 12.55
N MET A 373 6.21 9.71 11.40
CA MET A 373 7.37 10.59 11.24
C MET A 373 6.99 12.07 11.37
N GLN A 374 5.84 12.48 10.85
CA GLN A 374 5.35 13.85 11.03
C GLN A 374 5.17 14.20 12.52
N LYS A 375 4.70 13.25 13.33
CA LYS A 375 4.60 13.43 14.78
C LYS A 375 5.95 13.36 15.49
N VAL A 376 6.87 12.53 15.00
CA VAL A 376 8.26 12.48 15.48
C VAL A 376 8.97 13.81 15.26
N HIS A 377 8.62 14.59 14.23
CA HIS A 377 9.19 15.93 13.99
C HIS A 377 8.83 16.95 15.09
N GLU A 378 7.81 16.68 15.88
CA GLU A 378 7.44 17.52 17.04
C GLU A 378 8.29 17.23 18.29
N LEU A 379 9.14 16.18 18.25
CA LEU A 379 9.96 15.74 19.40
C LEU A 379 11.35 16.41 19.40
N PRO A 380 11.94 16.59 20.59
CA PRO A 380 13.30 17.07 20.71
C PRO A 380 14.30 16.05 20.11
N GLY A 381 15.28 16.54 19.36
CA GLY A 381 16.25 15.70 18.67
C GLY A 381 15.82 15.27 17.27
N THR A 382 14.71 15.78 16.75
CA THR A 382 14.28 15.51 15.37
C THR A 382 15.33 15.86 14.34
N THR A 383 15.43 15.07 13.26
CA THR A 383 16.34 15.33 12.14
C THR A 383 15.66 16.01 10.95
N PHE A 384 14.32 16.17 11.02
CA PHE A 384 13.45 16.64 9.94
C PHE A 384 13.57 15.82 8.63
N SER A 385 12.57 15.93 7.77
CA SER A 385 12.58 15.20 6.47
C SER A 385 13.44 15.88 5.42
N ASN A 386 13.71 17.17 5.56
CA ASN A 386 14.47 17.93 4.56
C ASN A 386 15.37 19.01 5.19
N ILE A 387 16.42 19.38 4.44
CA ILE A 387 17.43 20.35 4.88
C ILE A 387 16.84 21.75 5.10
N LYS A 388 15.79 22.13 4.38
CA LYS A 388 15.17 23.46 4.51
C LYS A 388 14.40 23.61 5.82
N GLU A 389 13.79 22.53 6.31
CA GLU A 389 13.07 22.53 7.59
C GLU A 389 14.03 22.45 8.78
N LYS A 390 15.19 21.82 8.57
CA LYS A 390 16.21 21.70 9.61
C LYS A 390 16.89 23.04 9.92
N ASP A 391 17.15 23.86 8.91
CA ASP A 391 17.85 25.15 9.01
C ASP A 391 19.02 25.12 10.00
N THR A 392 19.00 25.91 11.06
CA THR A 392 20.01 25.99 12.11
C THR A 392 19.81 25.02 13.28
N TYR A 393 18.79 24.16 13.22
CA TYR A 393 18.47 23.22 14.32
C TYR A 393 19.52 22.13 14.48
N ASP A 394 20.16 22.08 15.65
CA ASP A 394 21.13 21.04 16.01
C ASP A 394 20.41 19.86 16.68
N SER A 395 20.17 18.80 15.89
CA SER A 395 19.44 17.62 16.32
C SER A 395 20.18 16.82 17.41
N GLU A 396 21.52 16.78 17.38
CA GLU A 396 22.31 16.07 18.39
C GLU A 396 22.29 16.79 19.75
N LYS A 397 22.41 18.12 19.72
CA LYS A 397 22.39 18.94 20.93
C LYS A 397 21.02 18.93 21.62
N ASN A 398 19.95 18.85 20.83
CA ASN A 398 18.57 18.84 21.34
C ASN A 398 18.03 17.43 21.60
N ALA A 399 18.80 16.38 21.32
CA ALA A 399 18.38 15.00 21.59
C ALA A 399 18.27 14.76 23.11
N SER A 400 17.13 14.20 23.54
CA SER A 400 16.84 13.96 24.97
C SER A 400 16.18 12.63 25.26
N MET A 401 15.57 11.95 24.28
CA MET A 401 14.83 10.71 24.48
C MET A 401 15.74 9.49 24.36
N THR A 402 15.60 8.55 25.27
CA THR A 402 16.19 7.21 25.20
C THR A 402 15.39 6.30 24.28
N LEU A 403 15.91 5.10 23.96
CA LEU A 403 15.20 4.14 23.16
C LEU A 403 13.88 3.69 23.80
N ALA A 404 13.89 3.43 25.11
CA ALA A 404 12.71 3.00 25.87
C ALA A 404 11.63 4.10 25.92
N GLU A 405 12.03 5.34 26.19
CA GLU A 405 11.12 6.50 26.20
C GLU A 405 10.51 6.74 24.80
N PHE A 406 11.30 6.57 23.75
CA PHE A 406 10.81 6.69 22.37
C PHE A 406 9.85 5.54 22.01
N GLU A 407 10.16 4.30 22.41
CA GLU A 407 9.27 3.15 22.20
C GLU A 407 7.94 3.35 22.93
N GLN A 408 7.96 3.77 24.19
CA GLN A 408 6.77 4.11 24.96
C GLN A 408 5.94 5.21 24.29
N TRP A 409 6.60 6.25 23.78
CA TRP A 409 5.93 7.34 23.06
C TRP A 409 5.24 6.84 21.77
N VAL A 410 5.95 6.03 20.95
CA VAL A 410 5.39 5.47 19.71
C VAL A 410 4.17 4.59 20.03
N LEU A 411 4.24 3.75 21.05
CA LEU A 411 3.14 2.90 21.47
C LEU A 411 1.94 3.73 21.96
N THR A 412 2.19 4.76 22.74
CA THR A 412 1.15 5.70 23.18
C THR A 412 0.50 6.40 22.01
N TYR A 413 1.28 6.87 21.05
CA TYR A 413 0.76 7.49 19.83
C TYR A 413 -0.11 6.53 19.02
N ILE A 414 0.35 5.30 18.81
CA ILE A 414 -0.39 4.28 18.06
C ILE A 414 -1.73 4.00 18.73
N THR A 415 -1.71 3.69 20.03
CA THR A 415 -2.88 3.17 20.74
C THR A 415 -3.89 4.24 21.14
N LYS A 416 -3.43 5.42 21.59
CA LYS A 416 -4.31 6.47 22.10
C LYS A 416 -4.64 7.56 21.08
N VAL A 417 -3.86 7.69 20.00
CA VAL A 417 -4.07 8.75 19.00
C VAL A 417 -4.43 8.15 17.66
N TYR A 418 -3.53 7.37 17.05
CA TYR A 418 -3.71 6.91 15.68
C TYR A 418 -4.93 5.98 15.53
N HIS A 419 -5.08 5.00 16.42
CA HIS A 419 -6.20 4.05 16.37
C HIS A 419 -7.56 4.69 16.63
N GLU A 420 -7.60 5.81 17.35
CA GLU A 420 -8.82 6.53 17.75
C GLU A 420 -9.11 7.78 16.89
N THR A 421 -8.24 8.11 15.95
CA THR A 421 -8.46 9.23 15.04
C THR A 421 -9.19 8.78 13.77
N THR A 422 -10.23 9.53 13.36
CA THR A 422 -10.98 9.25 12.13
C THR A 422 -10.06 9.27 10.92
N HIS A 423 -10.07 8.17 10.17
CA HIS A 423 -9.26 8.00 8.96
C HIS A 423 -10.07 8.40 7.72
N SER A 424 -9.60 9.39 6.96
CA SER A 424 -10.32 9.94 5.79
C SER A 424 -10.72 8.92 4.72
N GLY A 425 -10.03 7.80 4.63
CA GLY A 425 -10.34 6.73 3.67
C GLY A 425 -11.24 5.62 4.22
N LEU A 426 -11.59 5.68 5.51
CA LEU A 426 -12.51 4.74 6.17
C LEU A 426 -13.80 5.44 6.61
N GLU A 427 -13.78 6.77 6.73
CA GLU A 427 -14.85 7.60 7.31
C GLU A 427 -15.17 7.27 8.78
N THR A 428 -14.33 6.44 9.41
CA THR A 428 -14.40 6.00 10.80
C THR A 428 -13.00 5.86 11.39
N THR A 429 -12.88 5.49 12.67
CA THR A 429 -11.59 5.21 13.29
C THR A 429 -11.08 3.82 12.90
N PRO A 430 -9.75 3.58 12.86
CA PRO A 430 -9.20 2.25 12.66
C PRO A 430 -9.76 1.23 13.67
N ASN A 431 -9.88 1.60 14.94
CA ASN A 431 -10.39 0.76 16.00
C ASN A 431 -11.85 0.34 15.75
N GLU A 432 -12.71 1.28 15.36
CA GLU A 432 -14.11 1.00 15.03
C GLU A 432 -14.22 0.08 13.80
N LYS A 433 -13.43 0.37 12.73
CA LYS A 433 -13.43 -0.49 11.53
C LYS A 433 -12.93 -1.90 11.84
N TRP A 434 -11.95 -2.04 12.75
CA TRP A 434 -11.50 -3.35 13.23
C TRP A 434 -12.63 -4.10 13.93
N LYS A 435 -13.31 -3.45 14.89
CA LYS A 435 -14.43 -4.05 15.63
C LYS A 435 -15.55 -4.49 14.69
N ILE A 436 -15.95 -3.64 13.75
CA ILE A 436 -16.95 -4.00 12.72
C ILE A 436 -16.49 -5.23 11.93
N GLY A 437 -15.25 -5.28 11.51
CA GLY A 437 -14.72 -6.42 10.75
C GLY A 437 -14.68 -7.73 11.55
N ILE A 438 -14.43 -7.67 12.85
CA ILE A 438 -14.38 -8.85 13.73
C ILE A 438 -15.78 -9.29 14.17
N PHE A 439 -16.60 -8.36 14.66
CA PHE A 439 -17.89 -8.68 15.27
C PHE A 439 -19.08 -8.53 14.32
N GLY A 440 -18.88 -7.81 13.22
CA GLY A 440 -19.96 -7.44 12.31
C GLY A 440 -20.76 -6.24 12.79
N ASN A 441 -21.74 -5.86 12.00
CA ASN A 441 -22.78 -4.89 12.29
C ASN A 441 -24.09 -5.32 11.64
N ASP A 442 -25.14 -4.49 11.68
CA ASP A 442 -26.44 -4.80 11.08
C ASP A 442 -26.40 -5.06 9.57
N TYR A 443 -25.32 -4.70 8.88
CA TYR A 443 -25.17 -4.79 7.42
C TYR A 443 -24.07 -5.75 6.96
N GLU A 444 -23.04 -5.97 7.77
CA GLU A 444 -21.85 -6.77 7.44
C GLU A 444 -21.63 -7.85 8.51
N ALA A 445 -21.48 -9.10 8.09
CA ALA A 445 -21.09 -10.18 8.98
C ALA A 445 -19.62 -10.03 9.38
N GLY A 446 -19.31 -10.21 10.68
CA GLY A 446 -17.95 -10.22 11.18
C GLY A 446 -17.22 -11.55 10.89
N THR A 447 -15.89 -11.52 10.89
CA THR A 447 -15.05 -12.72 10.71
C THR A 447 -14.93 -13.57 11.97
N GLY A 448 -15.31 -13.05 13.13
CA GLY A 448 -15.08 -13.66 14.44
C GLY A 448 -13.66 -13.38 14.98
N LEU A 449 -13.46 -13.69 16.25
CA LEU A 449 -12.16 -13.52 16.90
C LEU A 449 -11.13 -14.50 16.33
N PRO A 450 -9.92 -14.00 15.94
CA PRO A 450 -8.84 -14.87 15.52
C PRO A 450 -8.37 -15.81 16.64
N ALA A 451 -7.80 -16.96 16.27
CA ALA A 451 -7.19 -17.86 17.24
C ALA A 451 -5.90 -17.26 17.82
N ILE A 452 -5.72 -17.42 19.14
CA ILE A 452 -4.48 -17.05 19.83
C ILE A 452 -3.52 -18.24 19.72
N PRO A 453 -2.25 -18.03 19.33
CA PRO A 453 -1.24 -19.08 19.35
C PRO A 453 -1.07 -19.67 20.75
N SER A 454 -1.07 -20.99 20.85
CA SER A 454 -0.93 -21.69 22.15
C SER A 454 0.46 -21.55 22.74
N ASP A 455 1.48 -21.37 21.91
CA ASP A 455 2.87 -21.21 22.32
C ASP A 455 3.49 -19.94 21.69
N PRO A 456 3.45 -18.81 22.40
CA PRO A 456 4.03 -17.54 21.95
C PRO A 456 5.54 -17.60 21.73
N GLN A 457 6.25 -18.42 22.50
CA GLN A 457 7.70 -18.56 22.38
C GLN A 457 8.07 -19.29 21.09
N THR A 458 7.48 -20.44 20.83
CA THR A 458 7.69 -21.19 19.58
C THR A 458 7.34 -20.32 18.38
N LEU A 459 6.23 -19.59 18.41
CA LEU A 459 5.87 -18.66 17.34
C LEU A 459 6.97 -17.63 17.07
N THR A 460 7.49 -16.99 18.13
CA THR A 460 8.55 -15.98 17.98
C THR A 460 9.83 -16.60 17.41
N LEU A 461 10.19 -17.79 17.87
CA LEU A 461 11.37 -18.52 17.37
C LEU A 461 11.21 -18.92 15.92
N ASP A 462 10.01 -19.30 15.48
CA ASP A 462 9.76 -19.67 14.08
C ASP A 462 10.05 -18.52 13.11
N PHE A 463 9.87 -17.28 13.52
CA PHE A 463 10.20 -16.09 12.74
C PHE A 463 11.65 -15.59 12.89
N MET A 464 12.44 -16.20 13.79
CA MET A 464 13.87 -15.91 13.92
C MET A 464 14.69 -16.53 12.78
N PRO A 465 15.89 -15.98 12.49
CA PRO A 465 16.80 -16.60 11.53
C PRO A 465 17.10 -18.06 11.84
N SER A 466 16.97 -18.92 10.86
CA SER A 466 17.24 -20.34 11.00
C SER A 466 18.57 -20.74 10.34
N LEU A 467 19.25 -21.69 10.96
CA LEU A 467 20.51 -22.24 10.52
C LEU A 467 20.43 -23.77 10.52
N GLU A 468 20.88 -24.41 9.45
CA GLU A 468 20.99 -25.87 9.38
C GLU A 468 22.41 -26.27 9.70
N ARG A 469 22.62 -27.06 10.77
CA ARG A 469 23.93 -27.55 11.22
C ARG A 469 23.89 -29.01 11.59
N THR A 470 25.03 -29.68 11.41
CA THR A 470 25.24 -31.03 11.90
C THR A 470 25.71 -30.96 13.35
N ILE A 471 25.27 -31.91 14.18
CA ILE A 471 25.68 -32.02 15.58
C ILE A 471 26.90 -32.93 15.66
N GLN A 472 27.96 -32.47 16.32
CA GLN A 472 29.22 -33.16 16.48
C GLN A 472 29.41 -33.56 17.96
N ARG A 473 30.44 -34.35 18.31
CA ARG A 473 30.73 -34.73 19.70
C ARG A 473 30.96 -33.52 20.62
N TYR A 474 31.43 -32.41 20.08
CA TYR A 474 31.62 -31.16 20.83
C TYR A 474 30.39 -30.24 20.86
N GLY A 475 29.28 -30.69 20.32
CA GLY A 475 28.07 -29.90 20.13
C GLY A 475 27.93 -29.34 18.70
N VAL A 476 27.38 -28.14 18.56
CA VAL A 476 27.16 -27.47 17.28
C VAL A 476 28.03 -26.23 17.15
N LYS A 477 28.63 -26.02 15.96
CA LYS A 477 29.43 -24.85 15.65
C LYS A 477 28.67 -23.88 14.76
N ILE A 478 28.46 -22.65 15.26
CA ILE A 478 27.76 -21.57 14.56
C ILE A 478 28.62 -20.30 14.65
N ASP A 479 28.93 -19.66 13.51
CA ASP A 479 29.78 -18.46 13.37
C ASP A 479 31.19 -18.57 13.98
N GLY A 480 31.62 -19.79 14.32
CA GLY A 480 32.90 -20.09 14.96
C GLY A 480 32.76 -20.40 16.45
N LEU A 481 31.62 -20.10 17.06
CA LEU A 481 31.28 -20.41 18.45
C LEU A 481 30.74 -21.83 18.56
N ILE A 482 31.05 -22.49 19.69
CA ILE A 482 30.59 -23.83 20.00
C ILE A 482 29.48 -23.73 21.06
N TYR A 483 28.36 -24.40 20.78
CA TYR A 483 27.20 -24.50 21.66
C TYR A 483 27.00 -25.96 22.03
N TYR A 484 26.74 -26.22 23.31
CA TYR A 484 26.53 -27.56 23.80
C TYR A 484 25.53 -27.60 24.95
N ASP A 485 24.66 -28.59 24.88
CA ASP A 485 23.75 -28.99 25.93
C ASP A 485 23.49 -30.52 25.83
N PRO A 486 23.23 -31.22 26.92
CA PRO A 486 22.92 -32.66 26.90
C PRO A 486 21.77 -33.06 25.99
N CYS A 487 20.80 -32.18 25.67
CA CYS A 487 19.72 -32.43 24.72
C CYS A 487 20.21 -32.78 23.32
N LEU A 488 21.42 -32.40 22.96
CA LEU A 488 22.03 -32.71 21.66
C LEU A 488 22.59 -34.14 21.55
N ASN A 489 22.80 -34.84 22.67
CA ASN A 489 23.53 -36.09 22.69
C ASN A 489 22.91 -37.19 21.82
N SER A 490 21.58 -37.27 21.77
CA SER A 490 20.86 -38.27 20.97
C SER A 490 21.05 -38.11 19.46
N PHE A 491 21.53 -36.94 19.02
CA PHE A 491 21.66 -36.56 17.62
C PHE A 491 23.10 -36.40 17.15
N VAL A 492 24.08 -36.79 18.02
CA VAL A 492 25.50 -36.63 17.69
C VAL A 492 25.88 -37.57 16.54
N ASN A 493 26.46 -36.99 15.49
CA ASN A 493 26.91 -37.71 14.28
C ASN A 493 25.82 -38.51 13.57
N GLU A 494 24.55 -38.19 13.75
CA GLU A 494 23.46 -38.87 13.07
C GLU A 494 23.58 -38.74 11.53
N LEU A 495 23.31 -39.84 10.83
CA LEU A 495 23.40 -39.92 9.38
C LEU A 495 22.01 -39.79 8.76
N GLU A 496 21.90 -39.13 7.61
CA GLU A 496 20.63 -38.95 6.87
C GLU A 496 20.01 -40.32 6.51
N ASP A 497 20.89 -41.31 6.18
CA ASP A 497 20.48 -42.68 5.89
C ASP A 497 21.63 -43.60 6.28
N LYS A 498 21.34 -44.82 6.75
CA LYS A 498 22.37 -45.82 7.14
C LYS A 498 23.32 -46.18 6.01
N SER A 499 22.90 -45.99 4.75
CA SER A 499 23.71 -46.19 3.54
C SER A 499 24.50 -44.95 3.09
N SER A 500 24.19 -43.76 3.66
CA SER A 500 24.81 -42.51 3.30
C SER A 500 25.89 -42.14 4.32
N GLN A 501 27.04 -41.62 3.83
CA GLN A 501 28.05 -41.00 4.72
C GLN A 501 27.68 -39.55 5.11
N LYS A 502 26.53 -39.03 4.66
CA LYS A 502 26.12 -37.68 4.87
C LYS A 502 25.42 -37.53 6.22
N LYS A 503 25.91 -36.57 7.03
CA LYS A 503 25.34 -36.31 8.36
C LYS A 503 24.05 -35.54 8.26
N THR A 504 23.10 -35.89 9.13
CA THR A 504 21.83 -35.18 9.29
C THR A 504 22.06 -33.75 9.72
N LYS A 505 21.36 -32.82 9.09
CA LYS A 505 21.34 -31.43 9.48
C LYS A 505 20.10 -31.13 10.31
N PHE A 506 20.30 -30.43 11.39
CA PHE A 506 19.27 -30.02 12.33
C PHE A 506 19.06 -28.51 12.27
N ILE A 507 17.85 -28.07 12.59
CA ILE A 507 17.46 -26.66 12.60
C ILE A 507 17.84 -26.03 13.93
N PHE A 508 18.60 -24.94 13.84
CA PHE A 508 18.90 -24.06 14.96
C PHE A 508 18.33 -22.69 14.67
N ARG A 509 17.77 -22.04 15.69
CA ARG A 509 17.37 -20.64 15.64
C ARG A 509 18.36 -19.82 16.47
N GLN A 510 18.77 -18.70 15.92
CA GLN A 510 19.69 -17.79 16.59
C GLN A 510 19.08 -16.40 16.68
N ASP A 511 19.08 -15.83 17.88
CA ASP A 511 18.76 -14.43 18.05
C ASP A 511 20.06 -13.62 17.82
N PRO A 512 20.15 -12.81 16.74
CA PRO A 512 21.35 -12.03 16.49
C PRO A 512 21.63 -10.97 17.56
N ARG A 513 20.66 -10.66 18.40
CA ARG A 513 20.81 -9.69 19.50
C ARG A 513 21.57 -10.26 20.68
N ASP A 514 21.47 -11.59 20.87
CA ASP A 514 22.19 -12.33 21.93
C ASP A 514 22.65 -13.69 21.44
N ILE A 515 23.94 -13.85 21.29
CA ILE A 515 24.58 -15.08 20.84
C ILE A 515 25.02 -15.99 21.97
N SER A 516 24.64 -15.71 23.21
CA SER A 516 25.02 -16.56 24.37
C SER A 516 24.35 -17.93 24.33
N TYR A 517 23.26 -18.07 23.58
CA TYR A 517 22.59 -19.35 23.34
C TYR A 517 21.98 -19.39 21.94
N VAL A 518 21.68 -20.61 21.49
CA VAL A 518 20.89 -20.90 20.29
C VAL A 518 19.75 -21.82 20.67
N TRP A 519 18.71 -21.85 19.84
CA TRP A 519 17.55 -22.70 20.05
C TRP A 519 17.63 -23.88 19.09
N PHE A 520 17.74 -25.08 19.63
CA PHE A 520 17.71 -26.35 18.89
C PHE A 520 16.28 -26.82 18.73
N PHE A 521 15.84 -27.10 17.52
CA PHE A 521 14.55 -27.72 17.26
C PHE A 521 14.71 -29.25 17.28
N ASP A 522 14.18 -29.90 18.31
CA ASP A 522 14.17 -31.35 18.41
C ASP A 522 13.09 -31.95 17.48
N PRO A 523 13.48 -32.73 16.45
CA PRO A 523 12.53 -33.28 15.50
C PRO A 523 11.62 -34.37 16.08
N LEU A 524 12.01 -35.02 17.18
CA LEU A 524 11.25 -36.09 17.82
C LEU A 524 10.14 -35.53 18.72
N ILE A 525 10.49 -34.56 19.54
CA ILE A 525 9.55 -33.91 20.51
C ILE A 525 8.83 -32.73 19.86
N LYS A 526 9.33 -32.20 18.72
CA LYS A 526 8.83 -31.02 18.00
C LYS A 526 8.78 -29.75 18.89
N SER A 527 9.82 -29.57 19.68
CA SER A 527 9.97 -28.46 20.62
C SER A 527 11.35 -27.82 20.51
N TYR A 528 11.46 -26.55 20.93
CA TYR A 528 12.74 -25.86 20.98
C TYR A 528 13.40 -26.00 22.34
N PHE A 529 14.70 -26.28 22.34
CA PHE A 529 15.56 -26.31 23.52
C PHE A 529 16.63 -25.24 23.43
N SER A 530 16.89 -24.52 24.51
CA SER A 530 17.96 -23.54 24.56
C SER A 530 19.30 -24.26 24.75
N VAL A 531 20.25 -24.02 23.86
CA VAL A 531 21.61 -24.59 23.91
C VAL A 531 22.59 -23.46 24.15
N PRO A 532 23.19 -23.36 25.35
CA PRO A 532 24.12 -22.29 25.69
C PRO A 532 25.48 -22.43 24.99
N LEU A 533 26.26 -21.38 24.99
CA LEU A 533 27.68 -21.46 24.64
C LEU A 533 28.40 -22.46 25.53
N ALA A 534 29.23 -23.34 24.93
CA ALA A 534 30.06 -24.28 25.66
C ALA A 534 31.02 -23.57 26.62
N ASN A 535 31.52 -22.42 26.24
CA ASN A 535 32.30 -21.55 27.11
C ASN A 535 31.39 -20.53 27.79
N GLN A 536 30.99 -20.81 29.01
CA GLN A 536 30.10 -19.95 29.81
C GLN A 536 30.78 -18.65 30.30
N ALA A 537 32.08 -18.52 30.18
CA ALA A 537 32.80 -17.27 30.46
C ALA A 537 32.57 -16.19 29.41
N THR A 538 31.95 -16.55 28.28
CA THR A 538 31.60 -15.60 27.20
C THR A 538 30.50 -14.65 27.68
N PRO A 539 30.74 -13.35 27.66
CA PRO A 539 29.71 -12.39 28.02
C PRO A 539 28.59 -12.35 26.99
N ALA A 540 27.39 -11.99 27.44
CA ALA A 540 26.27 -11.76 26.52
C ALA A 540 26.61 -10.62 25.56
N MET A 541 26.58 -10.90 24.26
CA MET A 541 26.87 -9.93 23.21
C MET A 541 26.05 -10.22 21.95
N SER A 542 25.89 -9.22 21.08
CA SER A 542 25.25 -9.42 19.79
C SER A 542 26.18 -10.05 18.76
N LEU A 543 25.62 -10.69 17.75
CA LEU A 543 26.37 -11.25 16.62
C LEU A 543 27.23 -10.20 15.91
N TRP A 544 26.72 -8.98 15.83
CA TRP A 544 27.47 -7.87 15.23
C TRP A 544 28.72 -7.51 16.04
N GLU A 545 28.59 -7.41 17.38
CA GLU A 545 29.72 -7.14 18.27
C GLU A 545 30.77 -8.24 18.18
N TYR A 546 30.33 -9.49 18.22
CA TYR A 546 31.22 -10.64 18.05
C TYR A 546 31.97 -10.60 16.71
N LYS A 547 31.28 -10.37 15.60
CA LYS A 547 31.93 -10.26 14.27
C LYS A 547 32.91 -9.10 14.19
N PHE A 548 32.60 -7.98 14.83
CA PHE A 548 33.48 -6.82 14.87
C PHE A 548 34.76 -7.13 15.66
N LEU A 549 34.62 -7.70 16.89
CA LEU A 549 35.75 -8.10 17.72
C LEU A 549 36.64 -9.13 17.00
N LYS A 550 36.01 -10.12 16.39
CA LYS A 550 36.71 -11.16 15.61
C LYS A 550 37.53 -10.57 14.45
N LYS A 551 37.01 -9.55 13.79
CA LYS A 551 37.73 -8.84 12.73
C LYS A 551 38.92 -8.10 13.29
N GLN A 552 38.77 -7.37 14.39
CA GLN A 552 39.86 -6.64 15.03
C GLN A 552 40.97 -7.56 15.53
N VAL A 553 40.62 -8.67 16.21
CA VAL A 553 41.62 -9.66 16.68
C VAL A 553 42.36 -10.28 15.51
N LYS A 554 41.66 -10.59 14.40
CA LYS A 554 42.30 -11.11 13.20
C LYS A 554 43.29 -10.14 12.57
N GLU A 555 42.95 -8.85 12.54
CA GLU A 555 43.81 -7.79 12.01
C GLU A 555 45.03 -7.56 12.92
N ALA A 556 44.88 -7.70 14.23
CA ALA A 556 45.97 -7.46 15.21
C ALA A 556 46.92 -8.64 15.38
N SER A 557 46.41 -9.88 15.40
CA SER A 557 47.17 -11.08 15.79
C SER A 557 47.37 -12.13 14.71
N GLY A 558 46.68 -12.00 13.56
CA GLY A 558 46.70 -12.97 12.46
C GLY A 558 46.01 -14.30 12.76
N THR A 559 45.81 -14.66 14.04
CA THR A 559 45.10 -15.86 14.49
C THR A 559 43.91 -15.47 15.34
N VAL A 560 42.81 -16.17 15.16
CA VAL A 560 41.58 -15.95 15.93
C VAL A 560 41.47 -17.02 17.01
N ASN A 561 41.63 -16.62 18.28
CA ASN A 561 41.36 -17.44 19.45
C ASN A 561 40.23 -16.76 20.24
N ASP A 562 39.25 -17.53 20.69
CA ASP A 562 38.09 -17.03 21.44
C ASP A 562 38.52 -16.31 22.72
N GLU A 563 39.58 -16.81 23.40
CA GLU A 563 40.12 -16.18 24.60
C GLU A 563 40.68 -14.76 24.33
N LEU A 564 41.33 -14.54 23.18
CA LEU A 564 41.77 -13.22 22.77
C LEU A 564 40.63 -12.28 22.43
N ILE A 565 39.53 -12.82 21.87
CA ILE A 565 38.35 -12.02 21.60
C ILE A 565 37.71 -11.56 22.91
N TYR A 566 37.64 -12.44 23.93
CA TYR A 566 37.06 -12.12 25.23
C TYR A 566 37.94 -11.14 26.02
N ARG A 567 39.25 -11.31 26.01
CA ARG A 567 40.16 -10.32 26.60
C ARG A 567 40.04 -8.96 25.92
N ALA A 568 40.02 -8.91 24.62
CA ALA A 568 39.82 -7.66 23.89
C ALA A 568 38.48 -7.00 24.21
N TRP A 569 37.44 -7.81 24.48
CA TRP A 569 36.16 -7.30 24.90
C TRP A 569 36.17 -6.75 26.34
N ASP A 570 36.83 -7.43 27.29
CA ASP A 570 37.01 -6.96 28.66
C ASP A 570 37.87 -5.71 28.72
N ASP A 571 38.98 -5.65 27.94
CA ASP A 571 39.82 -4.46 27.80
C ASP A 571 39.02 -3.28 27.24
N MET A 572 38.21 -3.50 26.21
CA MET A 572 37.34 -2.45 25.65
C MET A 572 36.30 -1.99 26.68
N LYS A 573 35.73 -2.89 27.48
CA LYS A 573 34.76 -2.55 28.54
C LYS A 573 35.42 -1.74 29.67
N SER A 574 36.64 -2.06 30.06
CA SER A 574 37.40 -1.30 31.09
C SER A 574 37.74 0.10 30.58
N ILE A 575 38.22 0.23 29.32
CA ILE A 575 38.51 1.51 28.67
C ILE A 575 37.25 2.39 28.58
N VAL A 576 36.09 1.79 28.27
CA VAL A 576 34.81 2.51 28.21
C VAL A 576 34.37 2.97 29.61
N SER A 577 34.60 2.17 30.65
CA SER A 577 34.26 2.53 32.02
C SER A 577 35.13 3.65 32.59
N GLU A 578 36.38 3.77 32.12
CA GLU A 578 37.33 4.77 32.57
C GLU A 578 37.28 6.07 31.77
N SER A 579 36.80 6.03 30.51
CA SER A 579 36.76 7.19 29.64
C SER A 579 35.42 7.90 29.70
N GLN A 580 35.37 9.06 30.35
CA GLN A 580 34.22 9.99 30.30
C GLN A 580 33.92 10.54 28.89
N SER A 581 34.65 10.11 27.88
CA SER A 581 34.56 10.52 26.47
C SER A 581 34.29 9.35 25.52
N ALA A 582 33.45 8.39 25.92
CA ALA A 582 33.02 7.31 25.02
C ALA A 582 32.47 7.85 23.70
N THR A 583 32.89 7.29 22.58
CA THR A 583 32.45 7.71 21.24
C THR A 583 30.95 7.41 21.07
N ILE A 584 30.29 8.12 20.14
CA ILE A 584 28.88 7.87 19.78
C ILE A 584 28.66 6.39 19.45
N SER A 585 29.63 5.77 18.75
CA SER A 585 29.58 4.36 18.38
C SER A 585 29.53 3.42 19.59
N GLU A 586 30.30 3.70 20.63
CA GLU A 586 30.39 2.87 21.82
C GLU A 586 29.14 3.00 22.71
N ARG A 587 28.63 4.22 22.88
CA ARG A 587 27.36 4.45 23.58
C ARG A 587 26.19 3.76 22.89
N ARG A 588 26.18 3.77 21.55
CA ARG A 588 25.18 3.05 20.76
C ARG A 588 25.27 1.53 20.97
N LYS A 589 26.48 0.96 21.08
CA LYS A 589 26.69 -0.45 21.38
C LYS A 589 26.17 -0.82 22.78
N GLU A 590 26.50 -0.02 23.78
CA GLU A 590 26.02 -0.25 25.15
C GLU A 590 24.49 -0.18 25.24
N GLN A 591 23.88 0.79 24.59
CA GLN A 591 22.42 0.91 24.54
C GLN A 591 21.76 -0.30 23.85
N ARG A 592 22.34 -0.79 22.75
CA ARG A 592 21.88 -2.03 22.12
C ARG A 592 21.89 -3.21 23.07
N ARG A 593 22.99 -3.40 23.83
CA ARG A 593 23.10 -4.46 24.83
C ARG A 593 21.99 -4.38 25.85
N LYS A 594 21.74 -3.19 26.41
CA LYS A 594 20.67 -2.99 27.40
C LYS A 594 19.31 -3.31 26.83
N SER A 595 18.98 -2.84 25.63
CA SER A 595 17.70 -3.16 25.00
C SER A 595 17.54 -4.66 24.71
N HIS A 596 18.65 -5.35 24.38
CA HIS A 596 18.66 -6.80 24.18
C HIS A 596 18.43 -7.56 25.49
N VAL A 597 19.09 -7.14 26.58
CA VAL A 597 18.91 -7.73 27.92
C VAL A 597 17.48 -7.53 28.41
N GLN A 598 16.91 -6.33 28.27
CA GLN A 598 15.51 -6.08 28.61
C GLN A 598 14.55 -6.96 27.83
N SER A 599 14.76 -7.13 26.53
CA SER A 599 13.92 -8.02 25.72
C SER A 599 14.07 -9.50 26.10
N GLN A 600 15.14 -9.90 26.78
CA GLN A 600 15.34 -11.25 27.32
C GLN A 600 14.66 -11.47 28.67
N GLU A 601 14.56 -10.43 29.49
CA GLU A 601 13.84 -10.51 30.77
C GLU A 601 12.37 -10.90 30.60
N ILE A 602 11.79 -10.55 29.45
CA ILE A 602 10.45 -10.97 29.01
C ILE A 602 10.35 -12.51 28.90
N TYR A 603 11.47 -13.21 28.65
CA TYR A 603 11.53 -14.67 28.53
C TYR A 603 12.00 -15.41 29.78
N LYS A 604 12.33 -14.70 30.88
CA LYS A 604 12.78 -15.32 32.14
C LYS A 604 11.82 -16.35 32.72
N PRO A 605 10.49 -16.13 32.76
CA PRO A 605 9.54 -17.11 33.27
C PRO A 605 9.61 -18.47 32.57
N LEU A 606 9.86 -18.45 31.28
CA LEU A 606 9.97 -19.65 30.45
C LEU A 606 11.30 -20.40 30.66
N LYS A 607 12.40 -19.69 30.97
CA LYS A 607 13.66 -20.35 31.37
C LYS A 607 13.52 -21.13 32.67
N GLU A 608 12.78 -20.60 33.64
CA GLU A 608 12.51 -21.29 34.90
C GLU A 608 11.61 -22.50 34.72
N GLN A 609 10.60 -22.43 33.86
CA GLN A 609 9.75 -23.55 33.50
C GLN A 609 10.52 -24.66 32.78
N GLN A 610 11.37 -24.32 31.82
CA GLN A 610 12.18 -25.33 31.11
C GLN A 610 13.23 -25.98 32.00
N SER A 611 13.83 -25.25 32.96
CA SER A 611 14.75 -25.84 33.93
C SER A 611 14.01 -26.72 34.95
N ALA A 612 12.76 -26.43 35.27
CA ALA A 612 11.93 -27.28 36.14
C ALA A 612 11.46 -28.55 35.44
N ASP A 613 11.05 -28.43 34.15
CA ASP A 613 10.61 -29.59 33.36
C ASP A 613 11.77 -30.49 32.94
N SER A 614 12.99 -29.95 32.72
CA SER A 614 14.16 -30.78 32.44
C SER A 614 14.63 -31.62 33.65
N ASN A 615 14.29 -31.18 34.88
CA ASN A 615 14.56 -31.96 36.11
C ASN A 615 13.51 -33.07 36.38
N THR A 616 12.36 -33.05 35.69
CA THR A 616 11.32 -34.08 35.85
C THR A 616 11.42 -35.23 34.83
N TYR A 617 12.28 -35.11 33.82
CA TYR A 617 12.54 -36.21 32.91
C TYR A 617 13.60 -37.17 33.50
N GLN A 618 13.22 -37.95 34.54
CA GLN A 618 13.89 -39.21 34.83
C GLN A 618 13.44 -40.22 33.77
N PRO A 619 14.36 -40.81 32.97
CA PRO A 619 14.00 -41.95 32.15
C PRO A 619 13.53 -43.04 33.12
N ASN A 620 12.32 -43.52 32.91
CA ASN A 620 11.84 -44.72 33.62
C ASN A 620 12.95 -45.77 33.54
N ALA A 621 13.45 -46.15 34.70
CA ALA A 621 14.40 -47.21 34.85
C ALA A 621 13.77 -48.46 34.24
N VAL A 622 14.26 -48.87 33.07
CA VAL A 622 14.04 -50.19 32.57
C VAL A 622 14.80 -51.10 33.49
N SER A 623 14.08 -51.72 34.38
CA SER A 623 14.58 -52.77 35.21
C SER A 623 15.14 -53.89 34.36
N ASP A 624 16.36 -54.30 34.66
CA ASP A 624 16.96 -55.58 34.35
C ASP A 624 17.17 -55.94 32.84
N ILE A 625 18.27 -55.42 32.31
CA ILE A 625 19.04 -56.19 31.34
C ILE A 625 20.42 -56.43 31.93
N ASN A 626 20.69 -57.73 32.20
CA ASN A 626 21.93 -58.23 32.76
C ASN A 626 23.16 -57.66 32.07
N ASP A 627 24.02 -57.07 32.90
CA ASP A 627 25.38 -56.71 32.59
C ASP A 627 26.21 -58.00 32.33
N SER A 628 26.45 -58.32 31.08
CA SER A 628 27.55 -59.20 30.70
C SER A 628 27.99 -58.83 29.27
N GLY A 629 29.11 -58.11 29.23
CA GLY A 629 29.95 -58.01 28.05
C GLY A 629 29.86 -56.73 27.23
N LEU A 630 30.41 -55.68 27.73
CA LEU A 630 30.96 -54.60 26.92
C LEU A 630 32.42 -54.42 27.26
N ASP A 631 33.29 -55.02 26.42
CA ASP A 631 34.72 -54.79 26.45
C ASP A 631 35.02 -53.30 26.19
N TYR A 632 35.86 -52.75 27.05
CA TYR A 632 36.50 -51.44 26.84
C TYR A 632 37.41 -51.52 25.61
N PHE A 633 37.11 -50.76 24.62
CA PHE A 633 38.07 -50.51 23.53
C PHE A 633 39.05 -49.44 23.99
N GLU A 634 40.29 -49.90 24.12
CA GLU A 634 41.48 -49.06 24.30
C GLU A 634 41.71 -48.10 23.12
N ASP A 635 42.22 -46.95 23.44
CA ASP A 635 42.72 -45.93 22.53
C ASP A 635 43.71 -46.54 21.52
N ILE A 636 43.48 -46.35 20.23
CA ILE A 636 44.51 -46.46 19.18
C ILE A 636 44.61 -45.12 18.47
N GLU A 637 45.83 -44.57 18.44
CA GLU A 637 46.42 -43.32 17.96
C GLU A 637 45.79 -42.64 16.75
#